data_13d41887f4dd5f91886677d465c3f7a5
#
_entry.id   13d41887f4dd5f91886677d465c3f7a5
#
_cell.length_a   1.000
_cell.length_b   1.000
_cell.length_c   1.000
_cell.angle_alpha   90.00
_cell.angle_beta   90.00
_cell.angle_gamma   90.00
#
_symmetry.space_group_name_H-M   'P 1'
#
loop_
_entity.id
_entity.type
_entity.pdbx_description
1 polymer ?
#
loop_
_entity_poly.entity_id
_entity_poly.type
_entity_poly.pdbx_seq_one_letter_code
_entity_poly.pdbx_strand_id
1 'polypeptide(L)'
;MFARLPLLLAAACAAAPAQYPPGLVLPPRSPNALTGSQLRPQLSSLSLTEREVALWHEFAAGNVPDFLRTLVEVTTQAVIQGQTRQARFWCTRDYLGLGRDDDWFRMPMTPTLAQELADRLDCVLPTRKMVNTIWAHAPVKLAPFPYSPSVYNILSLDLFHQHHLQIETQRGGVSQTLLVAGIKKDVVASALIAAVAGRVCIYGWHYQNGTPIQPLYNGHTFPHVDYSHGIRLVARTMEIDGVPTTVD
;
A
#
# COMPACT_ATOMS: atom_id res chain seq x y z
N MET A 1 44.74 16.04 46.30
CA MET A 1 43.26 16.22 46.20
C MET A 1 42.88 15.84 44.76
N PHE A 2 42.56 14.56 44.49
CA PHE A 2 42.25 14.06 43.17
C PHE A 2 40.72 13.97 43.03
N ALA A 3 40.18 14.77 42.12
CA ALA A 3 38.75 14.74 41.79
C ALA A 3 38.45 13.50 40.94
N ARG A 4 37.53 12.67 41.40
CA ARG A 4 36.98 11.53 40.64
C ARG A 4 35.87 12.06 39.71
N LEU A 5 36.03 11.89 38.40
CA LEU A 5 35.01 12.06 37.40
C LEU A 5 33.97 10.93 37.52
N PRO A 6 32.66 11.19 37.48
CA PRO A 6 31.65 10.15 37.43
C PRO A 6 31.60 9.53 36.02
N LEU A 7 31.67 8.21 35.97
CA LEU A 7 31.44 7.41 34.77
C LEU A 7 29.94 7.48 34.43
N LEU A 8 29.56 8.17 33.37
CA LEU A 8 28.21 8.10 32.83
C LEU A 8 28.04 6.75 32.11
N LEU A 9 27.29 5.83 32.74
CA LEU A 9 26.79 4.63 32.06
C LEU A 9 25.74 5.06 31.04
N ALA A 10 26.07 5.02 29.76
CA ALA A 10 25.09 5.09 28.69
C ALA A 10 24.28 3.79 28.68
N ALA A 11 23.04 3.86 29.11
CA ALA A 11 22.09 2.76 28.95
C ALA A 11 21.84 2.58 27.46
N ALA A 12 22.36 1.51 26.86
CA ALA A 12 21.98 1.07 25.53
C ALA A 12 20.51 0.65 25.58
N CYS A 13 19.64 1.45 24.98
CA CYS A 13 18.24 1.09 24.77
C CYS A 13 18.25 -0.08 23.77
N ALA A 14 18.10 -1.31 24.26
CA ALA A 14 17.93 -2.47 23.42
C ALA A 14 16.61 -2.30 22.67
N ALA A 15 16.67 -2.17 21.34
CA ALA A 15 15.48 -2.18 20.51
C ALA A 15 14.71 -3.49 20.75
N ALA A 16 13.41 -3.39 21.00
CA ALA A 16 12.57 -4.57 21.12
C ALA A 16 12.71 -5.43 19.85
N PRO A 17 12.75 -6.77 19.97
CA PRO A 17 12.85 -7.63 18.82
C PRO A 17 11.69 -7.33 17.86
N ALA A 18 11.99 -7.17 16.58
CA ALA A 18 10.99 -6.92 15.57
C ALA A 18 9.97 -8.08 15.57
N GLN A 19 8.68 -7.74 15.71
CA GLN A 19 7.61 -8.73 15.63
C GLN A 19 7.41 -9.14 14.17
N TYR A 20 7.58 -10.40 13.85
CA TYR A 20 7.38 -10.93 12.51
C TYR A 20 6.24 -11.96 12.47
N PRO A 21 5.33 -11.91 11.47
CA PRO A 21 5.23 -10.87 10.43
C PRO A 21 4.78 -9.52 11.00
N PRO A 22 5.32 -8.38 10.48
CA PRO A 22 4.90 -7.07 10.92
C PRO A 22 3.42 -6.83 10.53
N GLY A 23 2.73 -6.03 11.32
CA GLY A 23 1.36 -5.59 11.07
C GLY A 23 1.28 -4.07 10.98
N LEU A 24 0.21 -3.57 10.39
CA LEU A 24 -0.08 -2.14 10.43
C LEU A 24 -0.41 -1.71 11.86
N VAL A 25 0.28 -0.69 12.35
CA VAL A 25 0.04 -0.12 13.68
C VAL A 25 -1.21 0.77 13.63
N LEU A 26 -2.36 0.12 13.74
CA LEU A 26 -3.68 0.74 13.71
C LEU A 26 -4.42 0.45 15.01
N PRO A 27 -5.24 1.40 15.52
CA PRO A 27 -6.16 1.09 16.62
C PRO A 27 -7.13 -0.01 16.19
N PRO A 28 -7.71 -0.76 17.15
CA PRO A 28 -8.79 -1.69 16.85
C PRO A 28 -9.93 -0.98 16.13
N ARG A 29 -10.52 -1.62 15.11
CA ARG A 29 -11.69 -1.09 14.44
C ARG A 29 -12.85 -0.95 15.45
N SER A 30 -13.45 0.24 15.53
CA SER A 30 -14.64 0.43 16.36
C SER A 30 -15.80 -0.46 15.85
N PRO A 31 -16.55 -1.11 16.73
CA PRO A 31 -17.75 -1.86 16.33
C PRO A 31 -18.82 -0.96 15.67
N ASN A 32 -18.79 0.33 15.95
CA ASN A 32 -19.70 1.32 15.38
C ASN A 32 -19.13 2.00 14.13
N ALA A 33 -17.93 1.67 13.69
CA ALA A 33 -17.37 2.22 12.45
C ALA A 33 -18.20 1.79 11.24
N LEU A 34 -18.36 2.68 10.29
CA LEU A 34 -19.13 2.41 9.08
C LEU A 34 -18.49 1.31 8.24
N THR A 35 -19.31 0.49 7.62
CA THR A 35 -18.86 -0.50 6.64
C THR A 35 -18.54 0.16 5.29
N GLY A 36 -17.94 -0.58 4.37
CA GLY A 36 -17.60 -0.07 3.05
C GLY A 36 -18.81 0.47 2.29
N SER A 37 -19.92 -0.28 2.30
CA SER A 37 -21.15 0.14 1.63
C SER A 37 -21.82 1.35 2.28
N GLN A 38 -21.69 1.51 3.62
CA GLN A 38 -22.21 2.66 4.37
C GLN A 38 -21.38 3.93 4.15
N LEU A 39 -20.04 3.79 3.99
CA LEU A 39 -19.14 4.91 3.72
C LEU A 39 -19.34 5.50 2.32
N ARG A 40 -19.63 4.66 1.33
CA ARG A 40 -19.72 5.09 -0.07
C ARG A 40 -20.62 6.32 -0.28
N PRO A 41 -21.91 6.34 0.12
CA PRO A 41 -22.77 7.49 -0.11
C PRO A 41 -22.29 8.76 0.59
N GLN A 42 -21.66 8.64 1.77
CA GLN A 42 -21.14 9.78 2.52
C GLN A 42 -19.93 10.39 1.79
N LEU A 43 -19.00 9.56 1.33
CA LEU A 43 -17.80 10.00 0.62
C LEU A 43 -18.10 10.50 -0.80
N SER A 44 -19.14 9.99 -1.46
CA SER A 44 -19.53 10.40 -2.82
C SER A 44 -20.04 11.84 -2.90
N SER A 45 -20.60 12.38 -1.81
CA SER A 45 -21.10 13.75 -1.73
C SER A 45 -20.00 14.80 -1.49
N LEU A 46 -18.79 14.37 -1.13
CA LEU A 46 -17.69 15.24 -0.76
C LEU A 46 -16.88 15.68 -1.98
N SER A 47 -16.33 16.89 -1.92
CA SER A 47 -15.24 17.30 -2.82
C SER A 47 -14.02 16.40 -2.62
N LEU A 48 -13.07 16.43 -3.55
CA LEU A 48 -11.83 15.64 -3.42
C LEU A 48 -11.11 15.94 -2.11
N THR A 49 -10.95 17.21 -1.76
CA THR A 49 -10.23 17.61 -0.53
C THR A 49 -10.94 17.12 0.74
N GLU A 50 -12.27 17.30 0.81
CA GLU A 50 -13.05 16.82 1.96
C GLU A 50 -13.02 15.30 2.05
N ARG A 51 -13.07 14.61 0.92
CA ARG A 51 -12.95 13.15 0.87
C ARG A 51 -11.60 12.66 1.39
N GLU A 52 -10.49 13.28 0.97
CA GLU A 52 -9.17 12.90 1.44
C GLU A 52 -9.03 13.09 2.97
N VAL A 53 -9.57 14.18 3.51
CA VAL A 53 -9.63 14.40 4.97
C VAL A 53 -10.46 13.31 5.66
N ALA A 54 -11.64 13.00 5.13
CA ALA A 54 -12.49 11.93 5.67
C ALA A 54 -11.79 10.56 5.62
N LEU A 55 -11.12 10.23 4.51
CA LEU A 55 -10.33 9.01 4.36
C LEU A 55 -9.22 8.93 5.40
N TRP A 56 -8.47 10.03 5.60
CA TRP A 56 -7.44 10.07 6.62
C TRP A 56 -7.99 9.73 8.01
N HIS A 57 -9.13 10.31 8.40
CA HIS A 57 -9.77 10.03 9.68
C HIS A 57 -10.21 8.56 9.81
N GLU A 58 -10.81 7.98 8.77
CA GLU A 58 -11.23 6.59 8.78
C GLU A 58 -10.04 5.63 8.94
N PHE A 59 -8.96 5.85 8.19
CA PHE A 59 -7.73 5.06 8.34
C PHE A 59 -7.09 5.26 9.71
N ALA A 60 -7.00 6.51 10.21
CA ALA A 60 -6.42 6.81 11.50
C ALA A 60 -7.22 6.20 12.67
N ALA A 61 -8.54 6.09 12.52
CA ALA A 61 -9.43 5.41 13.47
C ALA A 61 -9.40 3.88 13.35
N GLY A 62 -8.63 3.33 12.39
CA GLY A 62 -8.50 1.90 12.18
C GLY A 62 -9.70 1.26 11.49
N ASN A 63 -10.51 2.01 10.73
CA ASN A 63 -11.62 1.43 9.93
C ASN A 63 -11.10 0.69 8.70
N VAL A 64 -10.26 -0.32 8.93
CA VAL A 64 -9.57 -1.13 7.94
C VAL A 64 -9.92 -2.59 8.18
N PRO A 65 -10.22 -3.38 7.13
CA PRO A 65 -10.44 -4.81 7.23
C PRO A 65 -9.31 -5.54 7.97
N ASP A 66 -9.64 -6.53 8.78
CA ASP A 66 -8.66 -7.22 9.61
C ASP A 66 -7.62 -7.98 8.78
N PHE A 67 -8.02 -8.53 7.62
CA PHE A 67 -7.08 -9.21 6.73
C PHE A 67 -5.99 -8.28 6.15
N LEU A 68 -6.20 -6.95 6.08
CA LEU A 68 -5.20 -5.98 5.63
C LEU A 68 -4.21 -5.57 6.73
N ARG A 69 -4.53 -5.83 8.00
CA ARG A 69 -3.72 -5.39 9.15
C ARG A 69 -2.43 -6.17 9.32
N THR A 70 -2.40 -7.44 8.88
CA THR A 70 -1.19 -8.27 8.91
C THR A 70 -0.52 -8.27 7.54
N LEU A 71 0.75 -7.93 7.49
CA LEU A 71 1.52 -7.91 6.26
C LEU A 71 1.96 -9.32 5.85
N VAL A 72 2.15 -9.52 4.55
CA VAL A 72 2.61 -10.79 3.95
C VAL A 72 4.07 -10.68 3.57
N GLU A 73 4.84 -11.71 3.89
CA GLU A 73 6.23 -11.83 3.46
C GLU A 73 6.33 -12.05 1.94
N VAL A 74 7.26 -11.33 1.33
CA VAL A 74 7.65 -11.46 -0.07
C VAL A 74 9.15 -11.62 -0.13
N THR A 75 9.62 -12.70 -0.74
CA THR A 75 11.04 -13.00 -0.89
C THR A 75 11.53 -12.71 -2.31
N THR A 76 12.78 -12.30 -2.42
CA THR A 76 13.45 -12.07 -3.70
C THR A 76 14.95 -12.26 -3.58
N GLN A 77 15.63 -12.32 -4.72
CA GLN A 77 17.08 -12.34 -4.78
C GLN A 77 17.57 -11.44 -5.92
N ALA A 78 18.79 -10.96 -5.76
CA ALA A 78 19.47 -10.19 -6.80
C ALA A 78 20.98 -10.44 -6.75
N VAL A 79 21.64 -10.37 -7.91
CA VAL A 79 23.11 -10.35 -7.96
C VAL A 79 23.57 -8.91 -7.84
N ILE A 80 24.32 -8.63 -6.77
CA ILE A 80 24.89 -7.30 -6.48
C ILE A 80 26.39 -7.48 -6.34
N GLN A 81 27.18 -6.81 -7.16
CA GLN A 81 28.64 -6.92 -7.20
C GLN A 81 29.14 -8.38 -7.30
N GLY A 82 28.47 -9.19 -8.13
CA GLY A 82 28.83 -10.59 -8.34
C GLY A 82 28.36 -11.56 -7.24
N GLN A 83 27.73 -11.09 -6.17
CA GLN A 83 27.20 -11.91 -5.08
C GLN A 83 25.68 -11.98 -5.14
N THR A 84 25.11 -13.19 -5.01
CA THR A 84 23.67 -13.36 -4.86
C THR A 84 23.29 -12.93 -3.44
N ARG A 85 22.41 -11.92 -3.35
CA ARG A 85 21.85 -11.41 -2.10
C ARG A 85 20.39 -11.84 -2.01
N GLN A 86 20.00 -12.36 -0.85
CA GLN A 86 18.61 -12.68 -0.55
C GLN A 86 17.97 -11.49 0.15
N ALA A 87 16.72 -11.16 -0.22
CA ALA A 87 15.97 -10.14 0.48
C ALA A 87 14.55 -10.63 0.77
N ARG A 88 14.01 -10.23 1.91
CA ARG A 88 12.60 -10.37 2.23
C ARG A 88 12.04 -9.06 2.76
N PHE A 89 10.80 -8.77 2.37
CA PHE A 89 10.07 -7.61 2.83
C PHE A 89 8.61 -7.99 3.02
N TRP A 90 7.83 -7.15 3.68
CA TRP A 90 6.44 -7.41 3.99
C TRP A 90 5.54 -6.36 3.38
N CYS A 91 4.42 -6.75 2.81
CA CYS A 91 3.46 -5.84 2.20
C CYS A 91 2.01 -6.18 2.56
N THR A 92 1.09 -5.25 2.36
CA THR A 92 -0.34 -5.53 2.48
C THR A 92 -0.78 -6.58 1.46
N ARG A 93 -1.68 -7.49 1.87
CA ARG A 93 -2.17 -8.59 1.01
C ARG A 93 -2.91 -8.10 -0.23
N ASP A 94 -3.55 -6.96 -0.08
CA ASP A 94 -4.29 -6.27 -1.12
C ASP A 94 -4.02 -4.76 -1.01
N TYR A 95 -4.63 -3.98 -1.86
CA TYR A 95 -4.58 -2.53 -1.78
C TYR A 95 -5.42 -2.03 -0.61
N LEU A 96 -5.03 -0.92 0.00
CA LEU A 96 -5.76 -0.33 1.11
C LEU A 96 -7.23 -0.12 0.78
N GLY A 97 -8.07 -0.40 1.74
CA GLY A 97 -9.51 -0.24 1.68
C GLY A 97 -10.11 0.02 3.05
N LEU A 98 -11.35 0.46 3.06
CA LEU A 98 -12.10 0.82 4.25
C LEU A 98 -13.27 -0.13 4.46
N GLY A 99 -13.63 -0.36 5.73
CA GLY A 99 -14.73 -1.19 6.16
C GLY A 99 -14.30 -2.37 7.01
N ARG A 100 -15.06 -3.44 6.98
CA ARG A 100 -14.77 -4.71 7.66
C ARG A 100 -14.65 -5.84 6.64
N ASP A 101 -14.16 -7.01 7.03
CA ASP A 101 -13.81 -8.12 6.14
C ASP A 101 -14.94 -8.55 5.19
N ASP A 102 -16.18 -8.47 5.61
CA ASP A 102 -17.36 -8.87 4.83
C ASP A 102 -18.05 -7.71 4.09
N ASP A 103 -17.68 -6.45 4.38
CA ASP A 103 -18.19 -5.26 3.71
C ASP A 103 -17.15 -4.14 3.71
N TRP A 104 -16.33 -4.14 2.69
CA TRP A 104 -15.24 -3.18 2.47
C TRP A 104 -15.13 -2.83 1.00
N PHE A 105 -14.33 -1.84 0.66
CA PHE A 105 -13.87 -1.66 -0.71
C PHE A 105 -12.52 -0.99 -0.79
N ARG A 106 -11.74 -1.38 -1.82
CA ARG A 106 -10.44 -0.76 -2.13
C ARG A 106 -10.65 0.71 -2.40
N MET A 107 -9.92 1.54 -1.67
CA MET A 107 -10.09 2.98 -1.74
C MET A 107 -8.91 3.63 -2.47
N PRO A 108 -9.05 3.97 -3.76
CA PRO A 108 -8.12 4.88 -4.40
C PRO A 108 -8.10 6.22 -3.67
N MET A 109 -6.91 6.73 -3.42
CA MET A 109 -6.68 8.02 -2.78
C MET A 109 -5.52 8.75 -3.46
N THR A 110 -5.37 10.02 -3.18
CA THR A 110 -4.28 10.79 -3.75
C THR A 110 -2.92 10.26 -3.29
N PRO A 111 -1.87 10.38 -4.10
CA PRO A 111 -0.52 10.00 -3.70
C PRO A 111 -0.03 10.74 -2.44
N THR A 112 -0.52 11.96 -2.18
CA THR A 112 -0.22 12.71 -0.95
C THR A 112 -0.77 11.97 0.26
N LEU A 113 -2.06 11.64 0.28
CA LEU A 113 -2.65 10.88 1.38
C LEU A 113 -2.02 9.49 1.52
N ALA A 114 -1.71 8.84 0.41
CA ALA A 114 -1.03 7.54 0.43
C ALA A 114 0.33 7.60 1.13
N GLN A 115 1.12 8.66 0.89
CA GLN A 115 2.40 8.87 1.55
C GLN A 115 2.22 9.18 3.05
N GLU A 116 1.27 10.06 3.40
CA GLU A 116 0.98 10.37 4.81
C GLU A 116 0.57 9.13 5.61
N LEU A 117 -0.24 8.25 5.01
CA LEU A 117 -0.62 6.99 5.65
C LEU A 117 0.56 6.02 5.74
N ALA A 118 1.41 5.95 4.71
CA ALA A 118 2.63 5.13 4.76
C ALA A 118 3.52 5.57 5.92
N ASP A 119 3.80 6.87 6.04
CA ASP A 119 4.64 7.43 7.11
C ASP A 119 4.04 7.17 8.50
N ARG A 120 2.74 7.37 8.66
CA ARG A 120 2.04 7.13 9.92
C ARG A 120 2.09 5.66 10.36
N LEU A 121 2.09 4.73 9.42
CA LEU A 121 2.01 3.29 9.67
C LEU A 121 3.38 2.59 9.64
N ASP A 122 4.48 3.36 9.70
CA ASP A 122 5.86 2.87 9.58
C ASP A 122 6.06 2.00 8.33
N CYS A 123 5.49 2.45 7.23
CA CYS A 123 5.53 1.82 5.93
C CYS A 123 6.15 2.76 4.88
N VAL A 124 6.37 2.23 3.71
CA VAL A 124 6.75 2.96 2.50
C VAL A 124 5.83 2.58 1.34
N LEU A 125 5.73 3.44 0.35
CA LEU A 125 5.16 3.08 -0.94
C LEU A 125 6.13 2.16 -1.69
N PRO A 126 5.65 1.15 -2.44
CA PRO A 126 6.53 0.21 -3.11
C PRO A 126 7.35 0.89 -4.21
N THR A 127 8.52 0.37 -4.49
CA THR A 127 9.25 0.68 -5.72
C THR A 127 8.72 -0.17 -6.89
N ARG A 128 9.02 0.22 -8.13
CA ARG A 128 8.72 -0.59 -9.33
C ARG A 128 9.21 -2.04 -9.18
N LYS A 129 10.42 -2.23 -8.62
CA LYS A 129 10.99 -3.57 -8.42
C LYS A 129 10.15 -4.38 -7.42
N MET A 130 9.71 -3.76 -6.32
CA MET A 130 8.84 -4.41 -5.34
C MET A 130 7.49 -4.80 -5.95
N VAL A 131 6.88 -3.92 -6.75
CA VAL A 131 5.61 -4.24 -7.46
C VAL A 131 5.76 -5.47 -8.36
N ASN A 132 6.84 -5.56 -9.14
CA ASN A 132 7.13 -6.73 -9.96
C ASN A 132 7.34 -7.99 -9.12
N THR A 133 8.07 -7.88 -8.01
CA THR A 133 8.34 -9.00 -7.10
C THR A 133 7.05 -9.47 -6.44
N ILE A 134 6.21 -8.54 -5.97
CA ILE A 134 4.89 -8.83 -5.39
C ILE A 134 4.02 -9.57 -6.42
N TRP A 135 4.00 -9.09 -7.67
CA TRP A 135 3.25 -9.76 -8.74
C TRP A 135 3.76 -11.19 -8.99
N ALA A 136 5.07 -11.37 -9.08
CA ALA A 136 5.68 -12.69 -9.29
C ALA A 136 5.35 -13.66 -8.15
N HIS A 137 5.37 -13.17 -6.91
CA HIS A 137 5.17 -13.94 -5.68
C HIS A 137 3.68 -14.23 -5.38
N ALA A 138 2.76 -13.38 -5.84
CA ALA A 138 1.34 -13.48 -5.51
C ALA A 138 0.72 -14.78 -6.03
N PRO A 139 0.07 -15.58 -5.18
CA PRO A 139 -0.67 -16.76 -5.59
C PRO A 139 -1.96 -16.40 -6.35
N VAL A 140 -2.51 -15.21 -6.11
CA VAL A 140 -3.74 -14.74 -6.76
C VAL A 140 -3.39 -13.62 -7.74
N LYS A 141 -3.43 -13.93 -9.03
CA LYS A 141 -3.20 -12.99 -10.13
C LYS A 141 -4.50 -12.77 -10.88
N LEU A 142 -5.07 -11.58 -10.74
CA LEU A 142 -6.31 -11.21 -11.41
C LEU A 142 -6.02 -10.34 -12.63
N ALA A 143 -6.88 -10.45 -13.65
CA ALA A 143 -6.71 -9.68 -14.87
C ALA A 143 -7.07 -8.19 -14.66
N PRO A 144 -6.35 -7.26 -15.28
CA PRO A 144 -6.75 -5.86 -15.34
C PRO A 144 -8.12 -5.69 -16.01
N PHE A 145 -8.91 -4.75 -15.48
CA PHE A 145 -10.20 -4.39 -16.06
C PHE A 145 -10.30 -2.87 -16.26
N PRO A 146 -9.77 -2.33 -17.38
CA PRO A 146 -9.76 -0.89 -17.62
C PRO A 146 -11.14 -0.38 -18.07
N TYR A 147 -11.56 0.77 -17.52
CA TYR A 147 -12.69 1.56 -17.97
C TYR A 147 -12.23 2.71 -18.86
N SER A 148 -12.94 2.94 -19.96
CA SER A 148 -12.64 4.04 -20.89
C SER A 148 -13.03 5.40 -20.30
N PRO A 149 -12.12 6.39 -20.25
CA PRO A 149 -12.46 7.74 -19.77
C PRO A 149 -13.42 8.50 -20.69
N SER A 150 -13.62 8.04 -21.94
CA SER A 150 -14.60 8.60 -22.84
C SER A 150 -16.04 8.19 -22.52
N VAL A 151 -16.20 7.14 -21.70
CA VAL A 151 -17.51 6.57 -21.33
C VAL A 151 -17.81 6.78 -19.86
N TYR A 152 -16.81 6.71 -19.00
CA TYR A 152 -16.96 6.71 -17.55
C TYR A 152 -16.29 7.93 -16.92
N ASN A 153 -16.88 8.48 -15.87
CA ASN A 153 -16.20 9.43 -15.00
C ASN A 153 -15.18 8.68 -14.12
N ILE A 154 -13.95 8.58 -14.61
CA ILE A 154 -12.86 7.80 -13.97
C ILE A 154 -12.45 8.33 -12.58
N LEU A 155 -12.89 9.54 -12.19
CA LEU A 155 -12.60 10.18 -10.90
C LEU A 155 -13.73 9.99 -9.90
N SER A 156 -14.86 9.39 -10.30
CA SER A 156 -16.00 9.22 -9.41
C SER A 156 -15.82 8.07 -8.44
N LEU A 157 -16.27 8.26 -7.21
CA LEU A 157 -16.25 7.22 -6.18
C LEU A 157 -17.14 6.02 -6.56
N ASP A 158 -18.21 6.26 -7.31
CA ASP A 158 -19.07 5.19 -7.81
C ASP A 158 -18.31 4.25 -8.75
N LEU A 159 -17.44 4.79 -9.62
CA LEU A 159 -16.60 3.95 -10.47
C LEU A 159 -15.51 3.23 -9.65
N PHE A 160 -14.98 3.86 -8.59
CA PHE A 160 -14.05 3.19 -7.67
C PHE A 160 -14.69 1.94 -7.05
N HIS A 161 -15.93 2.08 -6.58
CA HIS A 161 -16.70 0.98 -6.02
C HIS A 161 -17.08 -0.06 -7.08
N GLN A 162 -17.54 0.35 -8.26
CA GLN A 162 -17.85 -0.56 -9.37
C GLN A 162 -16.61 -1.40 -9.76
N HIS A 163 -15.45 -0.78 -9.84
CA HIS A 163 -14.20 -1.49 -10.12
C HIS A 163 -13.82 -2.47 -9.00
N HIS A 164 -14.05 -2.09 -7.74
CA HIS A 164 -13.87 -3.02 -6.62
C HIS A 164 -14.77 -4.25 -6.77
N LEU A 165 -16.07 -4.09 -7.07
CA LEU A 165 -16.99 -5.21 -7.27
C LEU A 165 -16.57 -6.10 -8.45
N GLN A 166 -16.06 -5.51 -9.53
CA GLN A 166 -15.54 -6.26 -10.66
C GLN A 166 -14.32 -7.11 -10.27
N ILE A 167 -13.44 -6.58 -9.42
CA ILE A 167 -12.29 -7.33 -8.89
C ILE A 167 -12.76 -8.48 -7.99
N GLU A 168 -13.71 -8.24 -7.09
CA GLU A 168 -14.26 -9.29 -6.22
C GLU A 168 -14.99 -10.39 -7.02
N THR A 169 -15.68 -10.02 -8.09
CA THR A 169 -16.26 -10.99 -9.03
C THR A 169 -15.17 -11.88 -9.65
N GLN A 170 -14.03 -11.31 -10.07
CA GLN A 170 -12.91 -12.10 -10.59
C GLN A 170 -12.25 -12.96 -9.49
N ARG A 171 -12.18 -12.46 -8.25
CA ARG A 171 -11.65 -13.23 -7.13
C ARG A 171 -12.46 -14.49 -6.87
N GLY A 172 -13.78 -14.46 -7.05
CA GLY A 172 -14.64 -15.64 -7.06
C GLY A 172 -14.60 -16.49 -5.79
N GLY A 173 -14.53 -15.87 -4.59
CA GLY A 173 -14.50 -16.57 -3.31
C GLY A 173 -13.11 -17.08 -2.89
N VAL A 174 -12.05 -16.78 -3.63
CA VAL A 174 -10.68 -17.00 -3.17
C VAL A 174 -10.41 -16.16 -1.92
N SER A 175 -9.80 -16.78 -0.91
CA SER A 175 -9.59 -16.16 0.41
C SER A 175 -8.89 -14.80 0.33
N GLN A 176 -9.41 -13.84 1.09
CA GLN A 176 -8.83 -12.50 1.26
C GLN A 176 -7.48 -12.54 2.01
N THR A 177 -7.17 -13.66 2.68
CA THR A 177 -5.88 -13.83 3.36
C THR A 177 -4.71 -14.11 2.41
N LEU A 178 -4.99 -14.39 1.13
CA LEU A 178 -3.97 -14.59 0.11
C LEU A 178 -3.53 -13.26 -0.52
N LEU A 179 -2.24 -13.16 -0.85
CA LEU A 179 -1.70 -12.01 -1.57
C LEU A 179 -2.27 -11.96 -2.98
N VAL A 180 -2.86 -10.82 -3.33
CA VAL A 180 -3.42 -10.57 -4.66
C VAL A 180 -2.61 -9.53 -5.41
N ALA A 181 -2.45 -9.68 -6.73
CA ALA A 181 -1.76 -8.71 -7.60
C ALA A 181 -2.42 -8.60 -8.98
N GLY A 182 -2.01 -7.60 -9.76
CA GLY A 182 -2.44 -7.38 -11.15
C GLY A 182 -3.64 -6.45 -11.32
N ILE A 183 -4.28 -5.99 -10.26
CA ILE A 183 -5.61 -5.37 -10.29
C ILE A 183 -5.64 -3.84 -10.26
N LYS A 184 -4.51 -3.19 -10.00
CA LYS A 184 -4.40 -1.71 -9.89
C LYS A 184 -3.03 -1.24 -10.40
N LYS A 185 -2.94 0.07 -10.69
CA LYS A 185 -1.69 0.79 -10.79
C LYS A 185 -1.23 1.16 -9.39
N ASP A 186 -0.08 0.67 -8.98
CA ASP A 186 0.51 1.06 -7.70
C ASP A 186 1.01 2.51 -7.77
N VAL A 187 0.73 3.31 -6.75
CA VAL A 187 1.48 4.53 -6.48
C VAL A 187 2.83 4.11 -5.95
N VAL A 188 3.91 4.55 -6.61
CA VAL A 188 5.26 4.03 -6.34
C VAL A 188 6.28 5.12 -6.01
N ALA A 189 7.21 4.80 -5.12
CA ALA A 189 8.41 5.58 -4.90
C ALA A 189 9.39 5.38 -6.07
N SER A 190 9.92 6.49 -6.60
CA SER A 190 10.87 6.48 -7.71
C SER A 190 11.70 7.76 -7.75
N ALA A 191 12.98 7.65 -8.12
CA ALA A 191 13.85 8.81 -8.35
C ALA A 191 13.31 9.77 -9.46
N LEU A 192 12.41 9.30 -10.33
CA LEU A 192 11.76 10.15 -11.34
C LEU A 192 10.89 11.27 -10.72
N ILE A 193 10.47 11.14 -9.46
CA ILE A 193 9.73 12.18 -8.75
C ILE A 193 10.60 13.44 -8.58
N ALA A 194 11.89 13.27 -8.34
CA ALA A 194 12.82 14.38 -8.18
C ALA A 194 13.07 15.17 -9.48
N ALA A 195 12.77 14.57 -10.64
CA ALA A 195 13.01 15.22 -11.93
C ALA A 195 12.03 16.37 -12.24
N VAL A 196 10.81 16.31 -11.70
CA VAL A 196 9.77 17.32 -11.93
C VAL A 196 8.96 17.54 -10.65
N ALA A 197 9.03 18.75 -10.10
CA ALA A 197 8.30 19.12 -8.90
C ALA A 197 6.78 18.92 -9.05
N GLY A 198 6.12 18.47 -7.99
CA GLY A 198 4.66 18.28 -7.95
C GLY A 198 4.16 17.06 -8.74
N ARG A 199 5.06 16.18 -9.21
CA ARG A 199 4.70 14.94 -9.90
C ARG A 199 4.80 13.74 -8.98
N VAL A 200 4.08 12.69 -9.36
CA VAL A 200 4.06 11.39 -8.68
C VAL A 200 4.29 10.27 -9.69
N CYS A 201 4.68 9.11 -9.20
CA CYS A 201 4.89 7.95 -10.05
C CYS A 201 3.82 6.90 -9.82
N ILE A 202 3.37 6.30 -10.92
CA ILE A 202 2.49 5.12 -10.92
C ILE A 202 3.13 4.03 -11.78
N TYR A 203 2.83 2.77 -11.43
CA TYR A 203 3.36 1.61 -12.14
C TYR A 203 2.50 0.37 -11.95
N GLY A 204 2.50 -0.55 -12.92
CA GLY A 204 1.99 -1.90 -12.76
C GLY A 204 0.67 -2.17 -13.48
N TRP A 205 -0.34 -2.69 -12.77
CA TRP A 205 -1.57 -3.20 -13.37
C TRP A 205 -1.28 -4.30 -14.40
N HIS A 206 -0.66 -5.37 -13.92
CA HIS A 206 -0.06 -6.39 -14.77
C HIS A 206 -1.10 -7.29 -15.43
N TYR A 207 -0.92 -7.55 -16.71
CA TYR A 207 -1.55 -8.70 -17.35
C TYR A 207 -1.07 -10.00 -16.71
N GLN A 208 -1.78 -11.09 -16.97
CA GLN A 208 -1.44 -12.41 -16.42
C GLN A 208 -0.10 -12.97 -16.92
N ASN A 209 0.42 -12.45 -18.02
CA ASN A 209 1.76 -12.78 -18.53
C ASN A 209 2.90 -11.98 -17.85
N GLY A 210 2.56 -11.11 -16.89
CA GLY A 210 3.53 -10.28 -16.16
C GLY A 210 3.87 -8.95 -16.81
N THR A 211 3.30 -8.62 -17.96
CA THR A 211 3.52 -7.33 -18.61
C THR A 211 2.66 -6.27 -17.94
N PRO A 212 3.23 -5.14 -17.44
CA PRO A 212 2.43 -4.06 -16.88
C PRO A 212 1.68 -3.31 -17.98
N ILE A 213 0.39 -3.05 -17.80
CA ILE A 213 -0.36 -2.11 -18.65
C ILE A 213 0.20 -0.70 -18.47
N GLN A 214 0.54 -0.35 -17.21
CA GLN A 214 1.07 0.96 -16.87
C GLN A 214 2.59 0.87 -16.71
N PRO A 215 3.38 1.32 -17.70
CA PRO A 215 4.81 1.54 -17.52
C PRO A 215 5.07 2.55 -16.39
N LEU A 216 6.28 2.61 -15.87
CA LEU A 216 6.65 3.63 -14.90
C LEU A 216 6.41 5.02 -15.51
N TYR A 217 5.53 5.79 -14.88
CA TYR A 217 5.03 7.05 -15.42
C TYR A 217 4.92 8.11 -14.32
N ASN A 218 5.45 9.30 -14.56
CA ASN A 218 5.43 10.45 -13.65
C ASN A 218 4.65 11.65 -14.22
N GLY A 219 3.70 11.41 -15.11
CA GLY A 219 2.91 12.48 -15.71
C GLY A 219 1.76 13.01 -14.85
N HIS A 220 1.36 12.28 -13.80
CA HIS A 220 0.32 12.74 -12.87
C HIS A 220 0.88 13.73 -11.84
N THR A 221 0.03 14.66 -11.42
CA THR A 221 0.30 15.56 -10.29
C THR A 221 -0.14 14.89 -8.99
N PHE A 222 0.40 15.36 -7.86
CA PHE A 222 0.13 14.76 -6.54
C PHE A 222 -1.36 14.73 -6.11
N PRO A 223 -2.28 15.63 -6.56
CA PRO A 223 -3.70 15.50 -6.22
C PRO A 223 -4.48 14.57 -7.18
N HIS A 224 -3.84 14.00 -8.21
CA HIS A 224 -4.57 13.14 -9.16
C HIS A 224 -4.83 11.77 -8.59
N VAL A 225 -6.09 11.34 -8.64
CA VAL A 225 -6.51 9.98 -8.31
C VAL A 225 -7.65 9.54 -9.23
N ASP A 226 -7.56 8.33 -9.74
CA ASP A 226 -8.63 7.67 -10.49
C ASP A 226 -8.91 6.25 -9.96
N TYR A 227 -9.96 5.62 -10.48
CA TYR A 227 -10.40 4.28 -10.08
C TYR A 227 -9.29 3.21 -10.16
N SER A 228 -8.30 3.39 -10.99
CA SER A 228 -7.25 2.41 -11.25
C SER A 228 -6.05 2.51 -10.29
N HIS A 229 -5.95 3.60 -9.52
CA HIS A 229 -4.88 3.75 -8.53
C HIS A 229 -5.08 2.75 -7.37
N GLY A 230 -3.98 2.16 -6.93
CA GLY A 230 -3.94 1.28 -5.78
C GLY A 230 -2.85 1.71 -4.80
N ILE A 231 -3.16 1.67 -3.52
CA ILE A 231 -2.22 1.97 -2.45
C ILE A 231 -1.86 0.67 -1.77
N ARG A 232 -0.67 0.20 -2.03
CA ARG A 232 -0.07 -0.94 -1.35
C ARG A 232 1.01 -0.43 -0.41
N LEU A 233 0.95 -0.86 0.84
CA LEU A 233 1.99 -0.51 1.81
C LEU A 233 3.02 -1.63 1.93
N VAL A 234 4.27 -1.25 2.06
CA VAL A 234 5.41 -2.12 2.36
C VAL A 234 6.00 -1.69 3.69
N ALA A 235 6.26 -2.64 4.59
CA ALA A 235 6.91 -2.32 5.85
C ALA A 235 8.25 -1.61 5.62
N ARG A 236 8.56 -0.59 6.41
CA ARG A 236 9.85 0.11 6.34
C ARG A 236 11.01 -0.83 6.65
N THR A 237 10.80 -1.79 7.55
CA THR A 237 11.78 -2.83 7.85
C THR A 237 11.73 -3.95 6.82
N MET A 238 12.90 -4.34 6.32
CA MET A 238 13.14 -5.49 5.46
C MET A 238 14.35 -6.27 5.96
N GLU A 239 14.68 -7.39 5.34
CA GLU A 239 15.93 -8.12 5.63
C GLU A 239 16.72 -8.37 4.36
N ILE A 240 18.03 -8.27 4.48
CA ILE A 240 18.98 -8.66 3.44
C ILE A 240 19.93 -9.69 4.03
N ASP A 241 19.98 -10.91 3.47
CA ASP A 241 20.76 -12.05 3.95
C ASP A 241 20.51 -12.36 5.44
N GLY A 242 19.26 -12.20 5.90
CA GLY A 242 18.86 -12.43 7.28
C GLY A 242 19.17 -11.26 8.24
N VAL A 243 19.75 -10.17 7.74
CA VAL A 243 20.06 -8.99 8.55
C VAL A 243 18.95 -7.94 8.38
N PRO A 244 18.28 -7.53 9.46
CA PRO A 244 17.30 -6.44 9.41
C PRO A 244 17.92 -5.15 8.90
N THR A 245 17.19 -4.47 8.01
CA THR A 245 17.55 -3.17 7.45
C THR A 245 16.29 -2.36 7.18
N THR A 246 16.42 -1.11 6.76
CA THR A 246 15.28 -0.26 6.39
C THR A 246 15.25 0.01 4.89
N VAL A 247 14.05 0.25 4.38
CA VAL A 247 13.82 0.81 3.06
C VAL A 247 13.75 2.32 3.24
N ASP A 248 14.81 3.02 2.83
CA ASP A 248 14.94 4.48 2.86
C ASP A 248 15.01 5.05 1.44
#